data_676317be3aec20effa6060fd981cde88
#
_entry.id   676317be3aec20effa6060fd981cde88
#
_cell.length_a   1.000
_cell.length_b   1.000
_cell.length_c   1.000
_cell.angle_alpha   90.00
_cell.angle_beta   90.00
_cell.angle_gamma   90.00
#
_symmetry.space_group_name_H-M   'P 1'
#
loop_
_entity.id
_entity.type
_entity.pdbx_description
1 polymer ?
#
loop_
_entity_poly.entity_id
_entity_poly.type
_entity_poly.pdbx_seq_one_letter_code
_entity_poly.pdbx_strand_id
1 'polypeptide(L)'
;MKFLRRNKKLKGISGTVIAIIVVIIIIIAAIGIYFAMTSHHPSAPTTSTTSTSTTTTMFTTPPNTSNPQVLMQLVGLSSPPSTPVTITVWDSYSSSENQAFNQTLAQFEQEFPWIHVEVTYGVGVGTSQFETAAKAHQAPIVYRDTSDSGGALFAAGLVLNLSQYLPPSVFKLYLPTAIQDWTLNGSVYGLPDNINYIVMFYNKHFVPYPPNTTAQLIQIAEEVNKTYHIWGIAYGASDEYGYRFAAWFAGFGGQIFTTQNGQIVPALNSTAMVNALQFWYNLTYVYHINYLAPSTGASGAEGQLFIANKTAIIFDGPWDLDAYLQALGPNLGAAPLPIVSQTGLRAAPFIGSTGWMISTPQASGATPLQIKAALIFILFVTNYQSDLRLWEVAHDIPANVQAYNTAITQLKEGKLQPAYLNQIMEGILEQAQYGQKFPNIPQMAYYWNSFHEYASEFFAGKINAEQASQGMEQAFVQALVQNGLLSVVLPPPPIFLISYALSMLLVPAVIVSEIKIRKW
;
A
#
# COMPACT_ATOMS: atom_id res chain seq x y z
N MET A 1 26.60 83.74 7.90
CA MET A 1 25.53 83.00 7.24
C MET A 1 25.95 82.66 5.83
N LYS A 2 26.45 81.45 5.56
CA LYS A 2 26.67 80.95 4.19
C LYS A 2 26.36 79.46 4.22
N PHE A 3 25.24 79.10 3.60
CA PHE A 3 24.84 77.74 3.32
C PHE A 3 25.59 77.26 2.07
N LEU A 4 26.44 76.22 2.27
CA LEU A 4 27.09 75.53 1.15
C LEU A 4 26.20 74.39 0.68
N ARG A 5 25.64 74.46 -0.50
CA ARG A 5 25.02 73.36 -1.23
C ARG A 5 26.09 72.32 -1.64
N ARG A 6 25.99 71.09 -1.15
CA ARG A 6 26.79 69.96 -1.63
C ARG A 6 26.01 69.22 -2.70
N ASN A 7 26.33 69.44 -3.97
CA ASN A 7 25.84 68.60 -5.09
C ASN A 7 26.54 67.25 -5.05
N LYS A 8 25.80 66.18 -4.72
CA LYS A 8 26.25 64.79 -4.95
C LYS A 8 26.02 64.46 -6.42
N LYS A 9 27.07 64.34 -7.24
CA LYS A 9 27.03 63.73 -8.56
C LYS A 9 26.70 62.23 -8.37
N LEU A 10 25.57 61.78 -8.90
CA LEU A 10 25.26 60.39 -9.10
C LEU A 10 26.28 59.81 -10.10
N LYS A 11 27.12 58.89 -9.66
CA LYS A 11 27.99 58.10 -10.55
C LYS A 11 27.10 57.23 -11.41
N GLY A 12 27.17 57.40 -12.72
CA GLY A 12 26.45 56.57 -13.69
C GLY A 12 26.84 55.10 -13.55
N ILE A 13 25.87 54.21 -13.70
CA ILE A 13 26.06 52.76 -13.68
C ILE A 13 27.06 52.41 -14.80
N SER A 14 28.12 51.65 -14.49
CA SER A 14 29.14 51.29 -15.49
C SER A 14 28.52 50.40 -16.59
N GLY A 15 29.00 50.59 -17.84
CA GLY A 15 28.51 49.79 -18.98
C GLY A 15 28.54 48.28 -18.76
N THR A 16 29.47 47.81 -17.91
CA THR A 16 29.60 46.40 -17.51
C THR A 16 28.39 45.95 -16.68
N VAL A 17 27.85 46.77 -15.77
CA VAL A 17 26.67 46.44 -14.97
C VAL A 17 25.42 46.38 -15.84
N ILE A 18 25.31 47.30 -16.83
CA ILE A 18 24.21 47.29 -17.80
C ILE A 18 24.27 45.99 -18.64
N ALA A 19 25.46 45.61 -19.11
CA ALA A 19 25.64 44.38 -19.89
C ALA A 19 25.25 43.10 -19.09
N ILE A 20 25.58 43.03 -17.80
CA ILE A 20 25.20 41.93 -16.94
C ILE A 20 23.68 41.86 -16.74
N ILE A 21 23.03 43.00 -16.52
CA ILE A 21 21.57 43.05 -16.35
C ILE A 21 20.87 42.59 -17.66
N VAL A 22 21.36 43.01 -18.82
CA VAL A 22 20.81 42.58 -20.12
C VAL A 22 20.96 41.05 -20.30
N VAL A 23 22.11 40.49 -19.96
CA VAL A 23 22.32 39.02 -20.04
C VAL A 23 21.37 38.25 -19.09
N ILE A 24 21.17 38.76 -17.88
CA ILE A 24 20.22 38.14 -16.93
C ILE A 24 18.79 38.18 -17.45
N ILE A 25 18.36 39.32 -18.05
CA ILE A 25 17.02 39.46 -18.66
C ILE A 25 16.86 38.46 -19.82
N ILE A 26 17.88 38.29 -20.64
CA ILE A 26 17.86 37.34 -21.78
C ILE A 26 17.76 35.91 -21.26
N ILE A 27 18.48 35.54 -20.19
CA ILE A 27 18.41 34.21 -19.57
C ILE A 27 17.01 33.95 -18.98
N ILE A 28 16.43 34.94 -18.28
CA ILE A 28 15.08 34.81 -17.71
C ILE A 28 14.04 34.67 -18.84
N ALA A 29 14.17 35.45 -19.92
CA ALA A 29 13.30 35.33 -21.08
C ALA A 29 13.43 33.95 -21.76
N ALA A 30 14.65 33.43 -21.90
CA ALA A 30 14.90 32.10 -22.47
C ALA A 30 14.32 30.98 -21.61
N ILE A 31 14.43 31.08 -20.29
CA ILE A 31 13.81 30.16 -19.34
C ILE A 31 12.28 30.24 -19.44
N GLY A 32 11.71 31.43 -19.50
CA GLY A 32 10.27 31.65 -19.68
C GLY A 32 9.74 31.07 -21.00
N ILE A 33 10.47 31.21 -22.09
CA ILE A 33 10.12 30.62 -23.40
C ILE A 33 10.26 29.09 -23.35
N TYR A 34 11.30 28.56 -22.71
CA TYR A 34 11.46 27.10 -22.52
C TYR A 34 10.28 26.51 -21.74
N PHE A 35 9.88 27.11 -20.61
CA PHE A 35 8.70 26.69 -19.87
C PHE A 35 7.39 26.83 -20.65
N ALA A 36 7.23 27.90 -21.45
CA ALA A 36 6.06 28.06 -22.29
C ALA A 36 6.00 27.04 -23.45
N MET A 37 7.15 26.60 -23.95
CA MET A 37 7.24 25.54 -24.97
C MET A 37 7.06 24.13 -24.41
N THR A 38 7.44 23.90 -23.15
CA THR A 38 7.27 22.59 -22.49
C THR A 38 5.89 22.41 -21.82
N SER A 39 5.15 23.51 -21.60
CA SER A 39 3.78 23.46 -21.05
C SER A 39 2.69 23.23 -22.11
N HIS A 40 3.03 23.11 -23.39
CA HIS A 40 2.11 22.60 -24.38
C HIS A 40 2.08 21.08 -24.29
N HIS A 41 1.26 20.54 -23.40
CA HIS A 41 0.74 19.20 -23.57
C HIS A 41 -0.02 19.17 -24.91
N PRO A 42 0.33 18.29 -25.85
CA PRO A 42 -0.53 18.06 -26.99
C PRO A 42 -1.86 17.54 -26.44
N SER A 43 -2.93 18.29 -26.67
CA SER A 43 -4.29 17.79 -26.50
C SER A 43 -4.36 16.50 -27.32
N ALA A 44 -4.61 15.37 -26.67
CA ALA A 44 -4.87 14.12 -27.37
C ALA A 44 -5.94 14.37 -28.44
N PRO A 45 -5.78 13.86 -29.65
CA PRO A 45 -6.80 13.99 -30.65
C PRO A 45 -8.09 13.39 -30.11
N THR A 46 -9.13 14.19 -29.98
CA THR A 46 -10.49 13.75 -29.68
C THR A 46 -10.97 12.97 -30.89
N THR A 47 -10.59 11.70 -30.95
CA THR A 47 -11.26 10.76 -31.82
C THR A 47 -12.60 10.49 -31.14
N SER A 48 -13.63 11.17 -31.59
CA SER A 48 -15.03 10.80 -31.29
C SER A 48 -15.31 9.45 -31.93
N THR A 49 -14.89 8.39 -31.25
CA THR A 49 -15.47 7.07 -31.44
C THR A 49 -16.83 7.11 -30.76
N THR A 50 -17.86 7.25 -31.57
CA THR A 50 -19.23 6.94 -31.18
C THR A 50 -19.29 5.47 -30.81
N SER A 51 -18.89 5.13 -29.59
CA SER A 51 -19.20 3.83 -29.00
C SER A 51 -20.65 3.92 -28.55
N THR A 52 -21.50 3.28 -29.31
CA THR A 52 -22.89 3.02 -28.97
C THR A 52 -22.92 2.26 -27.62
N SER A 53 -23.07 2.99 -26.56
CA SER A 53 -23.25 2.49 -25.19
C SER A 53 -24.68 1.97 -25.04
N THR A 54 -24.92 0.73 -25.48
CA THR A 54 -26.23 0.09 -25.34
C THR A 54 -26.35 -0.79 -24.08
N THR A 55 -25.31 -0.83 -23.22
CA THR A 55 -25.26 -1.80 -22.11
C THR A 55 -25.60 -1.22 -20.74
N THR A 56 -25.74 0.10 -20.60
CA THR A 56 -25.78 0.76 -19.28
C THR A 56 -27.16 0.73 -18.59
N THR A 57 -28.21 0.29 -19.25
CA THR A 57 -29.59 0.35 -18.72
C THR A 57 -30.12 -0.95 -18.12
N MET A 58 -29.45 -2.09 -18.27
CA MET A 58 -30.01 -3.38 -17.85
C MET A 58 -29.80 -3.75 -16.38
N PHE A 59 -28.79 -3.20 -15.68
CA PHE A 59 -28.45 -3.62 -14.32
C PHE A 59 -28.54 -2.45 -13.35
N THR A 60 -29.74 -2.12 -12.89
CA THR A 60 -29.98 -1.13 -11.82
C THR A 60 -29.78 -1.72 -10.42
N THR A 61 -29.91 -3.03 -10.27
CA THR A 61 -29.67 -3.82 -9.07
C THR A 61 -28.39 -4.64 -9.22
N PRO A 62 -27.76 -5.06 -8.10
CA PRO A 62 -26.60 -5.96 -8.16
C PRO A 62 -26.92 -7.22 -8.98
N PRO A 63 -26.10 -7.55 -10.00
CA PRO A 63 -26.33 -8.72 -10.85
C PRO A 63 -25.97 -10.01 -10.12
N ASN A 64 -26.61 -11.12 -10.50
CA ASN A 64 -26.20 -12.45 -10.04
C ASN A 64 -24.97 -12.93 -10.83
N THR A 65 -23.77 -12.66 -10.33
CA THR A 65 -22.50 -13.05 -10.96
C THR A 65 -22.14 -14.54 -10.79
N SER A 66 -23.00 -15.33 -10.13
CA SER A 66 -22.91 -16.80 -10.16
C SER A 66 -23.62 -17.40 -11.37
N ASN A 67 -24.26 -16.59 -12.22
CA ASN A 67 -24.94 -17.06 -13.44
C ASN A 67 -24.08 -16.74 -14.67
N PRO A 68 -23.59 -17.76 -15.43
CA PRO A 68 -22.73 -17.56 -16.58
C PRO A 68 -23.33 -16.67 -17.66
N GLN A 69 -24.66 -16.78 -17.89
CA GLN A 69 -25.38 -15.96 -18.87
C GLN A 69 -25.34 -14.47 -18.47
N VAL A 70 -25.49 -14.17 -17.18
CA VAL A 70 -25.41 -12.79 -16.66
C VAL A 70 -24.01 -12.24 -16.83
N LEU A 71 -22.97 -13.05 -16.56
CA LEU A 71 -21.57 -12.66 -16.76
C LEU A 71 -21.28 -12.31 -18.22
N MET A 72 -21.73 -13.13 -19.15
CA MET A 72 -21.60 -12.83 -20.59
C MET A 72 -22.32 -11.54 -20.98
N GLN A 73 -23.56 -11.35 -20.50
CA GLN A 73 -24.32 -10.12 -20.77
C GLN A 73 -23.63 -8.86 -20.22
N LEU A 74 -23.01 -8.93 -19.03
CA LEU A 74 -22.27 -7.82 -18.42
C LEU A 74 -21.12 -7.33 -19.32
N VAL A 75 -20.49 -8.22 -20.09
CA VAL A 75 -19.40 -7.88 -21.02
C VAL A 75 -19.87 -7.73 -22.47
N GLY A 76 -21.20 -7.71 -22.71
CA GLY A 76 -21.78 -7.52 -24.03
C GLY A 76 -21.59 -8.72 -24.96
N LEU A 77 -21.67 -9.94 -24.41
CA LEU A 77 -21.72 -11.20 -25.18
C LEU A 77 -23.10 -11.83 -25.04
N SER A 78 -23.71 -12.18 -26.17
CA SER A 78 -25.00 -12.90 -26.23
C SER A 78 -24.84 -14.41 -26.22
N SER A 79 -23.69 -14.90 -26.66
CA SER A 79 -23.33 -16.32 -26.73
C SER A 79 -21.81 -16.48 -26.66
N PRO A 80 -21.33 -17.69 -26.28
CA PRO A 80 -19.91 -18.00 -26.33
C PRO A 80 -19.31 -17.75 -27.72
N PRO A 81 -18.12 -17.14 -27.82
CA PRO A 81 -17.40 -17.03 -29.09
C PRO A 81 -17.04 -18.39 -29.68
N SER A 82 -16.99 -18.49 -31.01
CA SER A 82 -16.58 -19.71 -31.69
C SER A 82 -15.10 -20.04 -31.58
N THR A 83 -14.27 -19.02 -31.33
CA THR A 83 -12.82 -19.17 -31.13
C THR A 83 -12.48 -19.09 -29.65
N PRO A 84 -11.89 -20.13 -29.07
CA PRO A 84 -11.38 -20.07 -27.69
C PRO A 84 -10.31 -19.00 -27.53
N VAL A 85 -10.21 -18.48 -26.32
CA VAL A 85 -9.16 -17.51 -25.93
C VAL A 85 -8.42 -18.00 -24.70
N THR A 86 -7.14 -17.65 -24.61
CA THR A 86 -6.33 -17.86 -23.40
C THR A 86 -6.15 -16.54 -22.66
N ILE A 87 -6.32 -16.56 -21.35
CA ILE A 87 -5.96 -15.46 -20.45
C ILE A 87 -4.84 -15.93 -19.52
N THR A 88 -3.82 -15.09 -19.37
CA THR A 88 -2.72 -15.32 -18.42
C THR A 88 -3.05 -14.65 -17.08
N VAL A 89 -2.85 -15.38 -16.00
CA VAL A 89 -3.20 -14.97 -14.65
C VAL A 89 -1.99 -15.12 -13.72
N TRP A 90 -1.66 -14.09 -12.98
CA TRP A 90 -0.76 -14.19 -11.84
C TRP A 90 -1.56 -14.05 -10.55
N ASP A 91 -1.40 -15.00 -9.63
CA ASP A 91 -2.00 -14.93 -8.31
C ASP A 91 -0.96 -14.71 -7.22
N SER A 92 -1.42 -14.16 -6.09
CA SER A 92 -0.64 -13.97 -4.87
C SER A 92 -1.22 -14.77 -3.70
N TYR A 93 -1.98 -15.82 -3.98
CA TYR A 93 -2.59 -16.66 -2.96
C TYR A 93 -1.57 -17.50 -2.17
N SER A 94 -1.84 -17.71 -0.89
CA SER A 94 -1.18 -18.70 -0.05
C SER A 94 -1.53 -20.13 -0.49
N SER A 95 -0.94 -21.13 0.16
CA SER A 95 -1.20 -22.53 -0.17
C SER A 95 -2.66 -22.96 0.06
N SER A 96 -3.29 -22.51 1.16
CA SER A 96 -4.69 -22.82 1.47
C SER A 96 -5.67 -22.06 0.56
N GLU A 97 -5.39 -20.77 0.31
CA GLU A 97 -6.16 -19.99 -0.65
C GLU A 97 -6.13 -20.63 -2.04
N ASN A 98 -4.96 -21.16 -2.47
CA ASN A 98 -4.83 -21.87 -3.75
C ASN A 98 -5.65 -23.17 -3.80
N GLN A 99 -5.91 -23.83 -2.68
CA GLN A 99 -6.84 -24.99 -2.68
C GLN A 99 -8.28 -24.53 -3.01
N ALA A 100 -8.74 -23.43 -2.43
CA ALA A 100 -10.05 -22.85 -2.74
C ALA A 100 -10.11 -22.33 -4.19
N PHE A 101 -9.06 -21.63 -4.61
CA PHE A 101 -8.96 -21.07 -5.96
C PHE A 101 -8.98 -22.14 -7.04
N ASN A 102 -8.26 -23.25 -6.88
CA ASN A 102 -8.26 -24.37 -7.84
C ASN A 102 -9.63 -25.02 -8.00
N GLN A 103 -10.44 -25.09 -6.93
CA GLN A 103 -11.82 -25.56 -7.02
C GLN A 103 -12.68 -24.56 -7.81
N THR A 104 -12.48 -23.27 -7.59
CA THR A 104 -13.15 -22.19 -8.32
C THR A 104 -12.75 -22.20 -9.78
N LEU A 105 -11.46 -22.38 -10.09
CA LEU A 105 -10.93 -22.45 -11.45
C LEU A 105 -11.50 -23.65 -12.23
N ALA A 106 -11.54 -24.82 -11.59
CA ALA A 106 -12.14 -26.01 -12.22
C ALA A 106 -13.62 -25.80 -12.55
N GLN A 107 -14.38 -25.13 -11.68
CA GLN A 107 -15.76 -24.77 -11.95
C GLN A 107 -15.85 -23.74 -13.08
N PHE A 108 -15.00 -22.72 -13.09
CA PHE A 108 -14.95 -21.70 -14.13
C PHE A 108 -14.72 -22.30 -15.53
N GLU A 109 -13.75 -23.19 -15.66
CA GLU A 109 -13.43 -23.85 -16.94
C GLU A 109 -14.55 -24.76 -17.44
N GLN A 110 -15.35 -25.35 -16.53
CA GLN A 110 -16.56 -26.09 -16.91
C GLN A 110 -17.67 -25.18 -17.45
N GLU A 111 -17.84 -23.99 -16.83
CA GLU A 111 -18.89 -23.05 -17.22
C GLU A 111 -18.53 -22.21 -18.44
N PHE A 112 -17.22 -21.96 -18.64
CA PHE A 112 -16.67 -21.17 -19.74
C PHE A 112 -15.61 -21.94 -20.54
N PRO A 113 -15.94 -23.07 -21.21
CA PRO A 113 -14.95 -23.92 -21.88
C PRO A 113 -14.23 -23.26 -23.05
N TRP A 114 -14.67 -22.08 -23.47
CA TRP A 114 -14.02 -21.26 -24.49
C TRP A 114 -12.94 -20.31 -23.90
N ILE A 115 -12.81 -20.21 -22.57
CA ILE A 115 -11.75 -19.44 -21.88
C ILE A 115 -10.78 -20.43 -21.26
N HIS A 116 -9.56 -20.46 -21.76
CA HIS A 116 -8.47 -21.19 -21.15
C HIS A 116 -7.69 -20.27 -20.21
N VAL A 117 -7.39 -20.74 -18.99
CA VAL A 117 -6.73 -19.92 -17.95
C VAL A 117 -5.34 -20.49 -17.66
N GLU A 118 -4.31 -19.74 -17.99
CA GLU A 118 -2.92 -20.06 -17.65
C GLU A 118 -2.50 -19.32 -16.38
N VAL A 119 -2.35 -20.05 -15.27
CA VAL A 119 -2.04 -19.47 -13.95
C VAL A 119 -0.57 -19.62 -13.62
N THR A 120 0.06 -18.51 -13.21
CA THR A 120 1.33 -18.52 -12.48
C THR A 120 1.02 -18.32 -11.00
N TYR A 121 1.22 -19.37 -10.22
CA TYR A 121 0.86 -19.42 -8.82
C TYR A 121 1.91 -18.77 -7.92
N GLY A 122 1.44 -18.15 -6.83
CA GLY A 122 2.30 -17.68 -5.75
C GLY A 122 3.25 -16.54 -6.16
N VAL A 123 2.85 -15.71 -7.11
CA VAL A 123 3.58 -14.48 -7.41
C VAL A 123 3.40 -13.54 -6.21
N GLY A 124 4.50 -13.20 -5.55
CA GLY A 124 4.46 -12.35 -4.37
C GLY A 124 3.77 -11.00 -4.63
N VAL A 125 3.32 -10.36 -3.56
CA VAL A 125 2.70 -9.03 -3.62
C VAL A 125 3.73 -7.96 -3.99
N GLY A 126 3.30 -6.94 -4.73
CA GLY A 126 4.10 -5.78 -5.08
C GLY A 126 4.26 -5.55 -6.58
N THR A 127 4.57 -4.32 -6.94
CA THR A 127 4.46 -3.83 -8.33
C THR A 127 5.67 -4.15 -9.22
N SER A 128 6.87 -4.34 -8.67
CA SER A 128 8.13 -4.32 -9.43
C SER A 128 8.23 -5.39 -10.53
N GLN A 129 7.78 -6.61 -10.24
CA GLN A 129 7.79 -7.71 -11.21
C GLN A 129 6.76 -7.46 -12.31
N PHE A 130 5.57 -7.02 -11.94
CA PHE A 130 4.50 -6.66 -12.87
C PHE A 130 4.93 -5.50 -13.78
N GLU A 131 5.50 -4.42 -13.23
CA GLU A 131 5.97 -3.27 -14.01
C GLU A 131 7.05 -3.65 -15.01
N THR A 132 7.94 -4.57 -14.63
CA THR A 132 8.97 -5.08 -15.53
C THR A 132 8.34 -5.81 -16.72
N ALA A 133 7.37 -6.68 -16.47
CA ALA A 133 6.64 -7.38 -17.52
C ALA A 133 5.80 -6.40 -18.38
N ALA A 134 5.15 -5.40 -17.76
CA ALA A 134 4.37 -4.38 -18.45
C ALA A 134 5.21 -3.52 -19.40
N LYS A 135 6.43 -3.15 -19.01
CA LYS A 135 7.39 -2.44 -19.88
C LYS A 135 7.77 -3.25 -21.12
N ALA A 136 7.74 -4.57 -21.02
CA ALA A 136 7.98 -5.50 -22.14
C ALA A 136 6.69 -5.85 -22.90
N HIS A 137 5.54 -5.28 -22.56
CA HIS A 137 4.20 -5.64 -23.08
C HIS A 137 3.84 -7.12 -22.84
N GLN A 138 4.30 -7.68 -21.72
CA GLN A 138 4.17 -9.09 -21.34
C GLN A 138 3.58 -9.25 -19.92
N ALA A 139 2.90 -8.23 -19.39
CA ALA A 139 2.19 -8.38 -18.14
C ALA A 139 1.10 -9.47 -18.26
N PRO A 140 0.76 -10.18 -17.16
CA PRO A 140 -0.38 -11.07 -17.16
C PRO A 140 -1.65 -10.28 -17.52
N ILE A 141 -2.61 -10.90 -18.15
CA ILE A 141 -3.88 -10.24 -18.48
C ILE A 141 -4.66 -9.95 -17.20
N VAL A 142 -4.60 -10.87 -16.24
CA VAL A 142 -5.21 -10.72 -14.91
C VAL A 142 -4.14 -10.85 -13.83
N TYR A 143 -4.19 -9.98 -12.83
CA TYR A 143 -3.24 -9.97 -11.71
C TYR A 143 -3.98 -9.78 -10.39
N ARG A 144 -3.65 -10.62 -9.40
CA ARG A 144 -4.11 -10.49 -8.02
C ARG A 144 -3.01 -9.90 -7.15
N ASP A 145 -3.33 -8.82 -6.45
CA ASP A 145 -2.40 -8.17 -5.52
C ASP A 145 -3.16 -7.38 -4.44
N THR A 146 -2.43 -6.69 -3.59
CA THR A 146 -2.98 -5.77 -2.59
C THR A 146 -3.52 -4.48 -3.23
N SER A 147 -4.46 -3.83 -2.57
CA SER A 147 -5.13 -2.62 -3.10
C SER A 147 -4.19 -1.44 -3.30
N ASP A 148 -3.15 -1.28 -2.46
CA ASP A 148 -2.14 -0.22 -2.59
C ASP A 148 -1.23 -0.45 -3.80
N SER A 149 -0.77 -1.69 -4.00
CA SER A 149 -0.04 -2.09 -5.22
C SER A 149 -0.88 -1.80 -6.47
N GLY A 150 -2.15 -2.21 -6.46
CA GLY A 150 -3.10 -1.95 -7.54
C GLY A 150 -3.32 -0.46 -7.79
N GLY A 151 -3.42 0.35 -6.74
CA GLY A 151 -3.54 1.81 -6.84
C GLY A 151 -2.35 2.47 -7.53
N ALA A 152 -1.13 2.00 -7.24
CA ALA A 152 0.08 2.46 -7.92
C ALA A 152 0.08 2.08 -9.42
N LEU A 153 -0.28 0.82 -9.74
CA LEU A 153 -0.40 0.35 -11.13
C LEU A 153 -1.49 1.10 -11.90
N PHE A 154 -2.61 1.40 -11.25
CA PHE A 154 -3.69 2.18 -11.85
C PHE A 154 -3.26 3.63 -12.12
N ALA A 155 -2.60 4.27 -11.18
CA ALA A 155 -2.05 5.62 -11.36
C ALA A 155 -1.01 5.67 -12.49
N ALA A 156 -0.25 4.60 -12.69
CA ALA A 156 0.69 4.45 -13.81
C ALA A 156 0.03 4.09 -15.16
N GLY A 157 -1.29 3.88 -15.20
CA GLY A 157 -2.02 3.51 -16.43
C GLY A 157 -1.78 2.07 -16.91
N LEU A 158 -1.37 1.18 -16.01
CA LEU A 158 -1.00 -0.20 -16.35
C LEU A 158 -2.18 -1.18 -16.19
N VAL A 159 -3.20 -0.82 -15.40
CA VAL A 159 -4.41 -1.61 -15.21
C VAL A 159 -5.66 -0.82 -15.58
N LEU A 160 -6.75 -1.53 -15.91
CA LEU A 160 -7.98 -0.95 -16.44
C LEU A 160 -8.78 -0.17 -15.39
N ASN A 161 -9.45 0.87 -15.84
CA ASN A 161 -10.56 1.48 -15.11
C ASN A 161 -11.84 0.64 -15.33
N LEU A 162 -12.15 -0.22 -14.36
CA LEU A 162 -13.31 -1.12 -14.46
C LEU A 162 -14.66 -0.38 -14.51
N SER A 163 -14.72 0.86 -14.01
CA SER A 163 -15.93 1.69 -14.10
C SER A 163 -16.32 2.04 -15.53
N GLN A 164 -15.41 1.87 -16.50
CA GLN A 164 -15.72 2.04 -17.93
C GLN A 164 -16.29 0.79 -18.59
N TYR A 165 -16.17 -0.36 -17.95
CA TYR A 165 -16.55 -1.67 -18.49
C TYR A 165 -17.75 -2.28 -17.77
N LEU A 166 -17.93 -1.97 -16.50
CA LEU A 166 -18.94 -2.58 -15.63
C LEU A 166 -19.91 -1.52 -15.08
N PRO A 167 -21.20 -1.84 -14.98
CA PRO A 167 -22.19 -0.93 -14.41
C PRO A 167 -21.96 -0.75 -12.91
N PRO A 168 -22.28 0.43 -12.33
CA PRO A 168 -22.10 0.73 -10.90
C PRO A 168 -22.76 -0.27 -9.94
N SER A 169 -23.81 -0.98 -10.39
CA SER A 169 -24.50 -2.01 -9.62
C SER A 169 -23.61 -3.23 -9.29
N VAL A 170 -22.61 -3.53 -10.13
CA VAL A 170 -21.61 -4.60 -9.88
C VAL A 170 -20.81 -4.29 -8.61
N PHE A 171 -20.39 -3.05 -8.43
CA PHE A 171 -19.56 -2.68 -7.29
C PHE A 171 -20.30 -2.74 -5.94
N LYS A 172 -21.65 -2.80 -5.98
CA LYS A 172 -22.49 -3.02 -4.79
C LYS A 172 -22.52 -4.48 -4.33
N LEU A 173 -21.91 -5.39 -5.07
CA LEU A 173 -21.71 -6.79 -4.65
C LEU A 173 -20.69 -6.92 -3.53
N TYR A 174 -19.82 -5.92 -3.36
CA TYR A 174 -18.72 -5.92 -2.41
C TYR A 174 -19.01 -5.01 -1.22
N LEU A 175 -18.41 -5.33 -0.06
CA LEU A 175 -18.48 -4.48 1.12
C LEU A 175 -17.98 -3.07 0.77
N PRO A 176 -18.67 -2.01 1.24
CA PRO A 176 -18.29 -0.63 0.92
C PRO A 176 -16.84 -0.29 1.27
N THR A 177 -16.33 -0.83 2.38
CA THR A 177 -14.93 -0.67 2.79
C THR A 177 -13.98 -1.33 1.81
N ALA A 178 -14.26 -2.57 1.41
CA ALA A 178 -13.42 -3.31 0.48
C ALA A 178 -13.36 -2.65 -0.90
N ILE A 179 -14.51 -2.33 -1.51
CA ILE A 179 -14.52 -1.71 -2.85
C ILE A 179 -13.94 -0.28 -2.84
N GLN A 180 -13.99 0.41 -1.70
CA GLN A 180 -13.37 1.72 -1.56
C GLN A 180 -11.84 1.64 -1.64
N ASP A 181 -11.24 0.57 -1.16
CA ASP A 181 -9.79 0.33 -1.28
C ASP A 181 -9.35 0.15 -2.75
N TRP A 182 -10.28 -0.26 -3.62
CA TRP A 182 -10.07 -0.42 -5.07
C TRP A 182 -10.57 0.76 -5.89
N THR A 183 -10.77 1.91 -5.24
CA THR A 183 -11.29 3.12 -5.89
C THR A 183 -10.31 4.27 -5.73
N LEU A 184 -9.80 4.79 -6.86
CA LEU A 184 -8.95 5.96 -6.91
C LEU A 184 -9.60 7.04 -7.78
N ASN A 185 -9.76 8.26 -7.24
CA ASN A 185 -10.41 9.39 -7.94
C ASN A 185 -11.78 9.04 -8.55
N GLY A 186 -12.58 8.22 -7.84
CA GLY A 186 -13.90 7.79 -8.30
C GLY A 186 -13.90 6.67 -9.35
N SER A 187 -12.74 6.16 -9.73
CA SER A 187 -12.58 5.06 -10.68
C SER A 187 -12.26 3.77 -9.94
N VAL A 188 -13.01 2.70 -10.19
CA VAL A 188 -12.73 1.36 -9.68
C VAL A 188 -11.73 0.68 -10.61
N TYR A 189 -10.61 0.16 -10.07
CA TYR A 189 -9.53 -0.47 -10.83
C TYR A 189 -9.32 -1.96 -10.52
N GLY A 190 -10.04 -2.51 -9.54
CA GLY A 190 -9.99 -3.94 -9.19
C GLY A 190 -11.22 -4.38 -8.44
N LEU A 191 -11.40 -5.69 -8.31
CA LEU A 191 -12.47 -6.31 -7.55
C LEU A 191 -11.88 -7.09 -6.36
N PRO A 192 -12.24 -6.76 -5.11
CA PRO A 192 -11.72 -7.44 -3.93
C PRO A 192 -12.29 -8.85 -3.79
N ASP A 193 -11.47 -9.78 -3.28
CA ASP A 193 -11.90 -11.12 -2.90
C ASP A 193 -11.81 -11.40 -1.40
N ASN A 194 -11.05 -10.61 -0.65
CA ASN A 194 -10.99 -10.71 0.80
C ASN A 194 -10.72 -9.36 1.48
N ILE A 195 -10.88 -9.35 2.81
CA ILE A 195 -10.45 -8.26 3.69
C ILE A 195 -9.38 -8.82 4.63
N ASN A 196 -8.29 -8.07 4.82
CA ASN A 196 -7.19 -8.44 5.67
C ASN A 196 -6.72 -7.30 6.58
N TYR A 197 -6.15 -7.72 7.72
CA TYR A 197 -5.54 -6.85 8.72
C TYR A 197 -4.71 -7.68 9.70
N ILE A 198 -3.80 -7.03 10.40
CA ILE A 198 -3.00 -7.67 11.44
C ILE A 198 -3.86 -7.91 12.68
N VAL A 199 -3.67 -9.07 13.29
CA VAL A 199 -4.28 -9.50 14.55
C VAL A 199 -3.21 -10.07 15.46
N MET A 200 -3.47 -10.19 16.74
CA MET A 200 -2.60 -10.88 17.67
C MET A 200 -2.96 -12.37 17.72
N PHE A 201 -2.03 -13.23 17.29
CA PHE A 201 -2.09 -14.67 17.56
C PHE A 201 -1.30 -15.01 18.80
N TYR A 202 -1.84 -15.91 19.62
CA TYR A 202 -1.20 -16.37 20.84
C TYR A 202 -1.41 -17.86 21.09
N ASN A 203 -0.45 -18.49 21.75
CA ASN A 203 -0.53 -19.88 22.13
C ASN A 203 -1.12 -20.00 23.54
N LYS A 204 -2.35 -20.53 23.65
CA LYS A 204 -3.11 -20.70 24.90
C LYS A 204 -2.40 -21.57 25.95
N HIS A 205 -1.47 -22.43 25.51
CA HIS A 205 -0.64 -23.21 26.43
C HIS A 205 0.24 -22.33 27.30
N PHE A 206 0.77 -21.25 26.74
CA PHE A 206 1.64 -20.30 27.44
C PHE A 206 0.91 -19.06 27.94
N VAL A 207 -0.13 -18.64 27.22
CA VAL A 207 -0.90 -17.42 27.43
C VAL A 207 -2.38 -17.79 27.54
N PRO A 208 -2.90 -18.12 28.73
CA PRO A 208 -4.29 -18.56 28.89
C PRO A 208 -5.31 -17.48 28.51
N TYR A 209 -4.96 -16.20 28.66
CA TYR A 209 -5.79 -15.06 28.34
C TYR A 209 -4.96 -14.02 27.57
N PRO A 210 -5.47 -13.47 26.45
CA PRO A 210 -4.74 -12.49 25.67
C PRO A 210 -4.55 -11.18 26.42
N PRO A 211 -3.38 -10.51 26.31
CA PRO A 211 -3.17 -9.18 26.87
C PRO A 211 -4.05 -8.15 26.20
N ASN A 212 -4.78 -7.34 26.97
CA ASN A 212 -5.60 -6.24 26.45
C ASN A 212 -4.86 -4.89 26.41
N THR A 213 -3.75 -4.78 27.12
CA THR A 213 -2.90 -3.57 27.14
C THR A 213 -1.45 -3.92 26.92
N THR A 214 -0.63 -2.94 26.48
CA THR A 214 0.82 -3.15 26.34
C THR A 214 1.53 -3.41 27.66
N ALA A 215 1.01 -2.91 28.79
CA ALA A 215 1.53 -3.25 30.11
C ALA A 215 1.30 -4.75 30.43
N GLN A 216 0.11 -5.28 30.15
CA GLN A 216 -0.17 -6.71 30.31
C GLN A 216 0.65 -7.56 29.31
N LEU A 217 0.84 -7.08 28.08
CA LEU A 217 1.69 -7.74 27.08
C LEU A 217 3.11 -7.93 27.60
N ILE A 218 3.72 -6.89 28.17
CA ILE A 218 5.06 -6.94 28.76
C ILE A 218 5.08 -7.97 29.91
N GLN A 219 4.17 -7.84 30.87
CA GLN A 219 4.11 -8.71 32.03
C GLN A 219 3.97 -10.20 31.64
N ILE A 220 3.05 -10.51 30.71
CA ILE A 220 2.84 -11.89 30.22
C ILE A 220 4.09 -12.39 29.49
N ALA A 221 4.69 -11.57 28.64
CA ALA A 221 5.88 -11.96 27.89
C ALA A 221 7.09 -12.22 28.79
N GLU A 222 7.27 -11.43 29.85
CA GLU A 222 8.31 -11.64 30.89
C GLU A 222 8.06 -12.95 31.66
N GLU A 223 6.80 -13.23 32.03
CA GLU A 223 6.42 -14.44 32.74
C GLU A 223 6.65 -15.69 31.87
N VAL A 224 6.25 -15.63 30.59
CA VAL A 224 6.50 -16.71 29.62
C VAL A 224 7.99 -16.97 29.46
N ASN A 225 8.78 -15.93 29.26
CA ASN A 225 10.23 -16.03 29.08
C ASN A 225 10.90 -16.66 30.34
N LYS A 226 10.51 -16.21 31.53
CA LYS A 226 11.03 -16.72 32.81
C LYS A 226 10.62 -18.15 33.09
N THR A 227 9.36 -18.51 32.80
CA THR A 227 8.77 -19.82 33.20
C THR A 227 9.10 -20.92 32.22
N TYR A 228 9.01 -20.61 30.91
CA TYR A 228 9.13 -21.63 29.86
C TYR A 228 10.45 -21.54 29.09
N HIS A 229 11.28 -20.49 29.32
CA HIS A 229 12.54 -20.25 28.62
C HIS A 229 12.38 -20.18 27.10
N ILE A 230 11.28 -19.58 26.65
CA ILE A 230 10.98 -19.24 25.26
C ILE A 230 10.77 -17.74 25.12
N TRP A 231 10.70 -17.23 23.89
CA TRP A 231 10.37 -15.85 23.65
C TRP A 231 8.91 -15.56 24.02
N GLY A 232 8.65 -14.46 24.73
CA GLY A 232 7.28 -14.00 24.98
C GLY A 232 6.62 -13.53 23.69
N ILE A 233 7.39 -12.84 22.85
CA ILE A 233 6.96 -12.26 21.57
C ILE A 233 8.01 -12.59 20.51
N ALA A 234 7.58 -12.82 19.26
CA ALA A 234 8.42 -12.67 18.08
C ALA A 234 7.78 -11.62 17.15
N TYR A 235 8.56 -10.61 16.81
CA TYR A 235 8.11 -9.52 15.94
C TYR A 235 9.27 -9.03 15.08
N GLY A 236 9.07 -8.99 13.78
CA GLY A 236 10.16 -8.87 12.82
C GLY A 236 10.48 -7.47 12.35
N ALA A 237 11.65 -7.36 11.69
CA ALA A 237 12.15 -6.17 11.00
C ALA A 237 12.32 -6.43 9.49
N SER A 238 11.39 -7.18 8.89
CA SER A 238 11.36 -7.48 7.45
C SER A 238 10.70 -6.36 6.64
N ASP A 239 10.60 -6.54 5.34
CA ASP A 239 9.96 -5.60 4.41
C ASP A 239 8.50 -5.29 4.78
N GLU A 240 7.78 -6.25 5.37
CA GLU A 240 6.42 -6.04 5.88
C GLU A 240 6.37 -5.30 7.22
N TYR A 241 7.51 -5.00 7.81
CA TYR A 241 7.56 -4.34 9.13
C TYR A 241 6.81 -3.02 9.15
N GLY A 242 6.92 -2.21 8.10
CA GLY A 242 6.17 -0.95 7.95
C GLY A 242 4.66 -1.13 7.98
N TYR A 243 4.12 -2.17 7.34
CA TYR A 243 2.71 -2.52 7.36
C TYR A 243 2.24 -2.90 8.77
N ARG A 244 2.93 -3.82 9.42
CA ARG A 244 2.61 -4.27 10.78
C ARG A 244 2.86 -3.18 11.80
N PHE A 245 3.92 -2.38 11.62
CA PHE A 245 4.28 -1.29 12.52
C PHE A 245 3.27 -0.14 12.52
N ALA A 246 2.59 0.11 11.40
CA ALA A 246 1.57 1.15 11.30
C ALA A 246 0.47 1.02 12.37
N ALA A 247 0.14 -0.21 12.79
CA ALA A 247 -0.80 -0.47 13.88
C ALA A 247 -0.33 0.14 15.21
N TRP A 248 0.93 -0.06 15.54
CA TRP A 248 1.55 0.47 16.76
C TRP A 248 1.72 1.98 16.69
N PHE A 249 2.17 2.49 15.54
CA PHE A 249 2.28 3.92 15.30
C PHE A 249 0.95 4.64 15.54
N ALA A 250 -0.16 4.08 15.04
CA ALA A 250 -1.50 4.59 15.33
C ALA A 250 -1.86 4.49 16.83
N GLY A 251 -1.52 3.38 17.50
CA GLY A 251 -1.71 3.21 18.94
C GLY A 251 -0.93 4.22 19.78
N PHE A 252 0.22 4.69 19.31
CA PHE A 252 0.96 5.80 19.93
C PHE A 252 0.43 7.19 19.52
N GLY A 253 -0.65 7.28 18.73
CA GLY A 253 -1.31 8.51 18.30
C GLY A 253 -0.73 9.10 17.01
N GLY A 254 0.05 8.32 16.26
CA GLY A 254 0.65 8.74 14.99
C GLY A 254 -0.27 8.51 13.79
N GLN A 255 0.06 9.17 12.69
CA GLN A 255 -0.56 9.03 11.37
C GLN A 255 0.54 9.12 10.31
N ILE A 256 0.44 8.31 9.24
CA ILE A 256 1.44 8.33 8.16
C ILE A 256 1.35 9.64 7.37
N PHE A 257 0.15 10.15 7.19
CA PHE A 257 -0.11 11.38 6.44
C PHE A 257 -0.88 12.39 7.28
N THR A 258 -0.65 13.65 6.97
CA THR A 258 -1.46 14.78 7.42
C THR A 258 -1.79 15.69 6.25
N THR A 259 -2.65 16.67 6.45
CA THR A 259 -2.97 17.67 5.43
C THR A 259 -2.36 19.01 5.83
N GLN A 260 -1.52 19.58 4.96
CA GLN A 260 -0.96 20.92 5.13
C GLN A 260 -1.21 21.74 3.86
N ASN A 261 -1.80 22.92 4.01
CA ASN A 261 -2.14 23.81 2.88
C ASN A 261 -2.93 23.11 1.75
N GLY A 262 -3.82 22.19 2.11
CA GLY A 262 -4.61 21.40 1.16
C GLY A 262 -3.86 20.26 0.46
N GLN A 263 -2.60 20.03 0.77
CA GLN A 263 -1.80 18.90 0.27
C GLN A 263 -1.69 17.80 1.32
N ILE A 264 -1.71 16.56 0.87
CA ILE A 264 -1.37 15.39 1.69
C ILE A 264 0.16 15.32 1.79
N VAL A 265 0.67 15.35 3.02
CA VAL A 265 2.10 15.32 3.31
C VAL A 265 2.41 14.20 4.31
N PRO A 266 3.63 13.63 4.30
CA PRO A 266 4.08 12.72 5.35
C PRO A 266 3.98 13.32 6.75
N ALA A 267 3.86 12.46 7.78
CA ALA A 267 3.81 12.84 9.18
C ALA A 267 4.57 11.84 10.09
N LEU A 268 5.70 11.33 9.60
CA LEU A 268 6.50 10.33 10.30
C LEU A 268 7.44 10.96 11.33
N ASN A 269 7.86 12.22 11.15
CA ASN A 269 8.68 12.93 12.13
C ASN A 269 7.82 13.43 13.30
N SER A 270 7.54 12.53 14.24
CA SER A 270 6.61 12.79 15.34
C SER A 270 7.02 12.08 16.62
N THR A 271 6.60 12.63 17.76
CA THR A 271 6.78 11.99 19.09
C THR A 271 6.13 10.60 19.12
N ALA A 272 5.04 10.40 18.41
CA ALA A 272 4.37 9.10 18.30
C ALA A 272 5.27 8.06 17.63
N MET A 273 5.97 8.42 16.55
CA MET A 273 6.93 7.52 15.88
C MET A 273 8.11 7.18 16.78
N VAL A 274 8.69 8.19 17.43
CA VAL A 274 9.80 8.00 18.39
C VAL A 274 9.38 7.04 19.51
N ASN A 275 8.20 7.25 20.11
CA ASN A 275 7.69 6.40 21.18
C ASN A 275 7.39 4.97 20.71
N ALA A 276 6.83 4.79 19.52
CA ALA A 276 6.54 3.48 18.96
C ALA A 276 7.83 2.69 18.67
N LEU A 277 8.83 3.34 18.08
CA LEU A 277 10.16 2.73 17.85
C LEU A 277 10.82 2.36 19.18
N GLN A 278 10.84 3.27 20.14
CA GLN A 278 11.44 3.05 21.46
C GLN A 278 10.74 1.93 22.25
N PHE A 279 9.42 1.82 22.12
CA PHE A 279 8.67 0.72 22.72
C PHE A 279 9.20 -0.64 22.23
N TRP A 280 9.28 -0.86 20.93
CA TRP A 280 9.76 -2.11 20.37
C TRP A 280 11.24 -2.37 20.59
N TYR A 281 12.06 -1.30 20.63
CA TYR A 281 13.45 -1.38 21.04
C TYR A 281 13.58 -1.90 22.48
N ASN A 282 12.77 -1.36 23.40
CA ASN A 282 12.79 -1.77 24.80
C ASN A 282 12.37 -3.24 24.97
N LEU A 283 11.33 -3.71 24.26
CA LEU A 283 10.93 -5.12 24.30
C LEU A 283 12.06 -6.05 23.83
N THR A 284 12.86 -5.60 22.88
CA THR A 284 13.93 -6.40 22.24
C THR A 284 15.22 -6.35 23.06
N TYR A 285 15.71 -5.15 23.37
CA TYR A 285 17.08 -4.94 23.89
C TYR A 285 17.16 -4.59 25.36
N VAL A 286 16.06 -4.16 25.99
CA VAL A 286 16.03 -3.82 27.42
C VAL A 286 15.37 -4.94 28.22
N TYR A 287 14.17 -5.38 27.82
CA TYR A 287 13.44 -6.44 28.52
C TYR A 287 13.78 -7.85 28.03
N HIS A 288 14.37 -7.97 26.84
CA HIS A 288 14.74 -9.25 26.21
C HIS A 288 13.58 -10.26 26.11
N ILE A 289 12.37 -9.76 25.84
CA ILE A 289 11.14 -10.55 25.71
C ILE A 289 10.65 -10.66 24.27
N ASN A 290 11.21 -9.89 23.35
CA ASN A 290 10.92 -9.96 21.92
C ASN A 290 12.11 -10.52 21.15
N TYR A 291 11.86 -11.53 20.32
CA TYR A 291 12.78 -11.94 19.28
C TYR A 291 12.58 -11.04 18.05
N LEU A 292 13.60 -10.27 17.70
CA LEU A 292 13.59 -9.45 16.48
C LEU A 292 13.75 -10.37 15.26
N ALA A 293 12.62 -10.82 14.71
CA ALA A 293 12.63 -11.80 13.62
C ALA A 293 13.12 -11.14 12.30
N PRO A 294 14.03 -11.80 11.56
CA PRO A 294 14.51 -11.28 10.27
C PRO A 294 13.50 -11.45 9.13
N SER A 295 12.44 -12.24 9.34
CA SER A 295 11.37 -12.47 8.35
C SER A 295 10.06 -12.77 9.06
N THR A 296 8.95 -12.41 8.42
CA THR A 296 7.57 -12.47 8.92
C THR A 296 6.76 -13.57 8.23
N GLY A 297 5.53 -13.79 8.69
CA GLY A 297 4.62 -14.79 8.16
C GLY A 297 4.92 -16.22 8.60
N ALA A 298 4.04 -17.16 8.28
CA ALA A 298 4.15 -18.56 8.72
C ALA A 298 5.43 -19.25 8.24
N SER A 299 5.92 -18.91 7.06
CA SER A 299 7.19 -19.43 6.50
C SER A 299 8.43 -18.68 6.99
N GLY A 300 8.26 -17.49 7.55
CA GLY A 300 9.34 -16.67 8.09
C GLY A 300 9.79 -17.08 9.49
N ALA A 301 10.87 -16.47 9.98
CA ALA A 301 11.43 -16.80 11.30
C ALA A 301 10.43 -16.57 12.45
N GLU A 302 9.58 -15.55 12.35
CA GLU A 302 8.53 -15.25 13.32
C GLU A 302 7.53 -16.40 13.43
N GLY A 303 6.90 -16.79 12.32
CA GLY A 303 5.91 -17.85 12.28
C GLY A 303 6.50 -19.22 12.59
N GLN A 304 7.72 -19.50 12.14
CA GLN A 304 8.40 -20.76 12.44
C GLN A 304 8.68 -20.92 13.95
N LEU A 305 9.04 -19.84 14.66
CA LEU A 305 9.17 -19.87 16.12
C LEU A 305 7.82 -20.15 16.81
N PHE A 306 6.75 -19.54 16.29
CA PHE A 306 5.40 -19.74 16.83
C PHE A 306 4.89 -21.17 16.60
N ILE A 307 5.02 -21.68 15.39
CA ILE A 307 4.70 -23.07 15.01
C ILE A 307 5.49 -24.08 15.86
N ALA A 308 6.76 -23.79 16.12
CA ALA A 308 7.65 -24.63 16.92
C ALA A 308 7.47 -24.48 18.43
N ASN A 309 6.49 -23.72 18.93
CA ASN A 309 6.29 -23.40 20.35
C ASN A 309 7.52 -22.74 21.01
N LYS A 310 8.25 -21.91 20.27
CA LYS A 310 9.43 -21.16 20.74
C LYS A 310 9.14 -19.68 21.01
N THR A 311 7.95 -19.23 20.65
CA THR A 311 7.38 -17.93 21.04
C THR A 311 5.91 -18.10 21.40
N ALA A 312 5.42 -17.24 22.29
CA ALA A 312 4.04 -17.34 22.78
C ALA A 312 3.06 -16.44 22.04
N ILE A 313 3.53 -15.31 21.50
CA ILE A 313 2.69 -14.28 20.84
C ILE A 313 3.39 -13.82 19.56
N ILE A 314 2.59 -13.67 18.49
CA ILE A 314 2.98 -13.02 17.23
C ILE A 314 1.88 -12.05 16.77
N PHE A 315 2.21 -11.17 15.83
CA PHE A 315 1.27 -10.23 15.22
C PHE A 315 1.28 -10.43 13.71
N ASP A 316 0.25 -11.11 13.21
CA ASP A 316 0.18 -11.54 11.83
C ASP A 316 -1.26 -11.45 11.30
N GLY A 317 -1.49 -11.72 10.01
CA GLY A 317 -2.81 -11.68 9.41
C GLY A 317 -3.46 -13.05 9.21
N PRO A 318 -4.76 -13.06 8.84
CA PRO A 318 -5.51 -14.31 8.60
C PRO A 318 -4.95 -15.17 7.46
N TRP A 319 -4.19 -14.60 6.53
CA TRP A 319 -3.57 -15.32 5.41
C TRP A 319 -2.62 -16.46 5.82
N ASP A 320 -2.12 -16.46 7.07
CA ASP A 320 -1.26 -17.49 7.63
C ASP A 320 -1.99 -18.37 8.69
N LEU A 321 -3.29 -18.13 8.89
CA LEU A 321 -4.10 -18.80 9.92
C LEU A 321 -4.04 -20.31 9.83
N ASP A 322 -4.13 -20.87 8.63
CA ASP A 322 -4.15 -22.33 8.43
C ASP A 322 -2.85 -23.00 8.89
N ALA A 323 -1.71 -22.39 8.66
CA ALA A 323 -0.43 -22.90 9.14
C ALA A 323 -0.37 -22.93 10.68
N TYR A 324 -0.91 -21.90 11.32
CA TYR A 324 -0.99 -21.83 12.78
C TYR A 324 -2.03 -22.80 13.37
N LEU A 325 -3.19 -22.97 12.70
CA LEU A 325 -4.20 -23.96 13.05
C LEU A 325 -3.66 -25.37 12.98
N GLN A 326 -2.96 -25.70 11.91
CA GLN A 326 -2.36 -27.01 11.73
C GLN A 326 -1.33 -27.32 12.82
N ALA A 327 -0.53 -26.34 13.24
CA ALA A 327 0.53 -26.53 14.21
C ALA A 327 0.02 -26.56 15.66
N LEU A 328 -0.89 -25.67 16.03
CA LEU A 328 -1.30 -25.45 17.41
C LEU A 328 -2.69 -26.00 17.76
N GLY A 329 -3.54 -26.21 16.75
CA GLY A 329 -4.90 -26.73 16.95
C GLY A 329 -5.69 -25.91 17.97
N PRO A 330 -6.28 -26.55 19.01
CA PRO A 330 -7.08 -25.87 20.03
C PRO A 330 -6.28 -24.89 20.92
N ASN A 331 -4.95 -24.97 20.89
CA ASN A 331 -4.09 -24.05 21.63
C ASN A 331 -3.90 -22.71 20.89
N LEU A 332 -4.28 -22.60 19.63
CA LEU A 332 -4.27 -21.32 18.94
C LEU A 332 -5.35 -20.39 19.51
N GLY A 333 -5.00 -19.15 19.77
CA GLY A 333 -5.92 -18.05 20.07
C GLY A 333 -5.67 -16.87 19.18
N ALA A 334 -6.71 -16.09 18.92
CA ALA A 334 -6.62 -14.80 18.26
C ALA A 334 -7.37 -13.74 19.07
N ALA A 335 -6.87 -12.52 19.07
CA ALA A 335 -7.48 -11.38 19.77
C ALA A 335 -7.07 -10.06 19.11
N PRO A 336 -7.82 -8.96 19.36
CA PRO A 336 -7.39 -7.63 18.93
C PRO A 336 -6.03 -7.25 19.52
N LEU A 337 -5.29 -6.40 18.78
CA LEU A 337 -4.05 -5.83 19.27
C LEU A 337 -4.30 -5.03 20.56
N PRO A 338 -3.31 -4.97 21.48
CA PRO A 338 -3.47 -4.32 22.78
C PRO A 338 -3.68 -2.80 22.68
N ILE A 339 -4.28 -2.24 23.72
CA ILE A 339 -4.28 -0.81 24.00
C ILE A 339 -2.86 -0.39 24.44
N VAL A 340 -2.30 0.62 23.83
CA VAL A 340 -1.03 1.23 24.24
C VAL A 340 -1.26 1.93 25.58
N SER A 341 -0.70 1.41 26.65
CA SER A 341 -0.92 1.91 28.01
C SER A 341 -0.49 3.36 28.20
N GLN A 342 0.48 3.83 27.42
CA GLN A 342 0.98 5.19 27.47
C GLN A 342 -0.03 6.22 26.95
N THR A 343 -0.83 5.86 25.94
CA THR A 343 -1.76 6.77 25.25
C THR A 343 -3.22 6.49 25.54
N GLY A 344 -3.54 5.26 25.95
CA GLY A 344 -4.91 4.78 26.07
C GLY A 344 -5.56 4.43 24.73
N LEU A 345 -4.84 4.55 23.61
CA LEU A 345 -5.33 4.20 22.27
C LEU A 345 -5.00 2.73 21.95
N ARG A 346 -5.90 2.03 21.27
CA ARG A 346 -5.61 0.68 20.79
C ARG A 346 -4.69 0.73 19.59
N ALA A 347 -3.77 -0.21 19.49
CA ALA A 347 -3.01 -0.42 18.27
C ALA A 347 -3.99 -0.78 17.13
N ALA A 348 -3.95 0.01 16.05
CA ALA A 348 -4.96 -0.01 14.99
C ALA A 348 -4.32 -0.37 13.65
N PRO A 349 -4.40 -1.65 13.20
CA PRO A 349 -3.87 -2.05 11.91
C PRO A 349 -4.66 -1.43 10.76
N PHE A 350 -4.04 -1.35 9.60
CA PHE A 350 -4.78 -1.08 8.37
C PHE A 350 -5.80 -2.18 8.13
N ILE A 351 -7.03 -1.79 7.79
CA ILE A 351 -7.99 -2.68 7.15
C ILE A 351 -7.78 -2.49 5.66
N GLY A 352 -7.24 -3.50 5.02
CA GLY A 352 -6.98 -3.54 3.59
C GLY A 352 -7.73 -4.68 2.92
N SER A 353 -7.52 -4.81 1.63
CA SER A 353 -8.08 -5.90 0.83
C SER A 353 -7.09 -6.34 -0.25
N THR A 354 -7.15 -7.61 -0.61
CA THR A 354 -6.56 -8.12 -1.86
C THR A 354 -7.65 -8.34 -2.89
N GLY A 355 -7.26 -8.37 -4.15
CA GLY A 355 -8.24 -8.51 -5.23
C GLY A 355 -7.60 -8.56 -6.61
N TRP A 356 -8.44 -8.54 -7.61
CA TRP A 356 -8.14 -8.86 -9.00
C TRP A 356 -8.21 -7.63 -9.90
N MET A 357 -7.17 -7.43 -10.68
CA MET A 357 -7.03 -6.37 -11.68
C MET A 357 -6.93 -6.96 -13.09
N ILE A 358 -7.23 -6.14 -14.08
CA ILE A 358 -7.00 -6.48 -15.50
C ILE A 358 -5.99 -5.49 -16.05
N SER A 359 -4.94 -6.00 -16.67
CA SER A 359 -3.92 -5.20 -17.34
C SER A 359 -4.49 -4.45 -18.55
N THR A 360 -3.98 -3.24 -18.81
CA THR A 360 -4.31 -2.55 -20.06
C THR A 360 -3.76 -3.33 -21.27
N PRO A 361 -4.38 -3.18 -22.47
CA PRO A 361 -3.83 -3.76 -23.68
C PRO A 361 -2.38 -3.36 -23.98
N GLN A 362 -1.98 -2.16 -23.56
CA GLN A 362 -0.60 -1.67 -23.69
C GLN A 362 0.37 -2.46 -22.80
N ALA A 363 -0.07 -2.83 -21.60
CA ALA A 363 0.78 -3.56 -20.65
C ALA A 363 0.88 -5.06 -20.98
N SER A 364 -0.19 -5.68 -21.48
CA SER A 364 -0.29 -7.13 -21.67
C SER A 364 -0.33 -7.61 -23.12
N GLY A 365 -0.60 -6.73 -24.08
CA GLY A 365 -0.90 -7.11 -25.46
C GLY A 365 -2.29 -7.74 -25.64
N ALA A 366 -3.18 -7.69 -24.65
CA ALA A 366 -4.47 -8.36 -24.67
C ALA A 366 -5.39 -7.82 -25.76
N THR A 367 -6.04 -8.74 -26.47
CA THR A 367 -7.09 -8.44 -27.45
C THR A 367 -8.41 -8.05 -26.76
N PRO A 368 -9.34 -7.37 -27.47
CA PRO A 368 -10.65 -7.02 -26.91
C PRO A 368 -11.44 -8.23 -26.38
N LEU A 369 -11.32 -9.40 -27.01
CA LEU A 369 -12.00 -10.61 -26.56
C LEU A 369 -11.36 -11.17 -25.28
N GLN A 370 -10.04 -11.12 -25.16
CA GLN A 370 -9.33 -11.49 -23.92
C GLN A 370 -9.69 -10.57 -22.75
N ILE A 371 -9.87 -9.26 -22.99
CA ILE A 371 -10.36 -8.33 -21.96
C ILE A 371 -11.78 -8.71 -21.49
N LYS A 372 -12.70 -9.10 -22.41
CA LYS A 372 -14.03 -9.59 -22.03
C LYS A 372 -13.94 -10.88 -21.23
N ALA A 373 -13.08 -11.81 -21.61
CA ALA A 373 -12.84 -13.05 -20.88
C ALA A 373 -12.26 -12.78 -19.50
N ALA A 374 -11.33 -11.84 -19.36
CA ALA A 374 -10.76 -11.41 -18.10
C ALA A 374 -11.81 -10.76 -17.16
N LEU A 375 -12.72 -9.96 -17.71
CA LEU A 375 -13.84 -9.38 -16.94
C LEU A 375 -14.77 -10.48 -16.41
N ILE A 376 -15.12 -11.48 -17.24
CA ILE A 376 -15.91 -12.65 -16.81
C ILE A 376 -15.16 -13.38 -15.69
N PHE A 377 -13.86 -13.60 -15.86
CA PHE A 377 -13.04 -14.31 -14.90
C PHE A 377 -13.01 -13.60 -13.53
N ILE A 378 -12.65 -12.30 -13.47
CA ILE A 378 -12.57 -11.60 -12.19
C ILE A 378 -13.94 -11.48 -11.49
N LEU A 379 -15.04 -11.35 -12.24
CA LEU A 379 -16.40 -11.36 -11.71
C LEU A 379 -16.80 -12.74 -11.15
N PHE A 380 -16.28 -13.81 -11.75
CA PHE A 380 -16.54 -15.18 -11.30
C PHE A 380 -15.76 -15.53 -10.05
N VAL A 381 -14.46 -15.23 -10.02
CA VAL A 381 -13.59 -15.56 -8.86
C VAL A 381 -13.83 -14.69 -7.64
N THR A 382 -14.60 -13.60 -7.78
CA THR A 382 -15.03 -12.72 -6.67
C THR A 382 -16.55 -12.76 -6.43
N ASN A 383 -17.23 -13.76 -6.97
CA ASN A 383 -18.67 -13.93 -6.72
C ASN A 383 -18.94 -14.54 -5.35
N TYR A 384 -20.21 -14.60 -4.97
CA TYR A 384 -20.65 -15.18 -3.70
C TYR A 384 -20.08 -16.57 -3.41
N GLN A 385 -20.10 -17.46 -4.40
CA GLN A 385 -19.67 -18.86 -4.22
C GLN A 385 -18.15 -18.97 -4.07
N SER A 386 -17.42 -18.18 -4.83
CA SER A 386 -15.96 -18.18 -4.80
C SER A 386 -15.41 -17.59 -3.50
N ASP A 387 -15.96 -16.45 -3.05
CA ASP A 387 -15.58 -15.84 -1.78
C ASP A 387 -15.99 -16.70 -0.59
N LEU A 388 -17.18 -17.32 -0.64
CA LEU A 388 -17.59 -18.22 0.43
C LEU A 388 -16.69 -19.46 0.50
N ARG A 389 -16.20 -19.95 -0.63
CA ARG A 389 -15.22 -21.05 -0.68
C ARG A 389 -13.88 -20.66 -0.07
N LEU A 390 -13.40 -19.44 -0.31
CA LEU A 390 -12.20 -18.92 0.36
C LEU A 390 -12.40 -18.89 1.89
N TRP A 391 -13.55 -18.46 2.37
CA TRP A 391 -13.89 -18.51 3.80
C TRP A 391 -13.92 -19.95 4.35
N GLU A 392 -14.53 -20.88 3.65
CA GLU A 392 -14.71 -22.26 4.12
C GLU A 392 -13.43 -23.11 4.06
N VAL A 393 -12.51 -22.78 3.14
CA VAL A 393 -11.28 -23.56 2.92
C VAL A 393 -10.05 -22.87 3.48
N ALA A 394 -9.93 -21.55 3.33
CA ALA A 394 -8.76 -20.77 3.71
C ALA A 394 -9.03 -19.79 4.86
N HIS A 395 -10.27 -19.72 5.35
CA HIS A 395 -10.69 -18.83 6.44
C HIS A 395 -10.51 -17.33 6.15
N ASP A 396 -10.43 -16.96 4.87
CA ASP A 396 -10.39 -15.57 4.43
C ASP A 396 -11.70 -14.85 4.74
N ILE A 397 -11.62 -13.59 5.14
CA ILE A 397 -12.81 -12.78 5.39
C ILE A 397 -13.35 -12.30 4.04
N PRO A 398 -14.57 -12.71 3.64
CA PRO A 398 -15.09 -12.40 2.30
C PRO A 398 -15.27 -10.90 2.07
N ALA A 399 -14.91 -10.42 0.89
CA ALA A 399 -15.21 -9.07 0.43
C ALA A 399 -16.61 -8.95 -0.20
N ASN A 400 -17.15 -10.04 -0.75
CA ASN A 400 -18.51 -10.09 -1.28
C ASN A 400 -19.54 -10.00 -0.14
N VAL A 401 -20.50 -9.06 -0.24
CA VAL A 401 -21.50 -8.79 0.82
C VAL A 401 -22.28 -10.03 1.21
N GLN A 402 -22.72 -10.82 0.24
CA GLN A 402 -23.54 -12.00 0.49
C GLN A 402 -22.71 -13.12 1.16
N ALA A 403 -21.47 -13.34 0.70
CA ALA A 403 -20.55 -14.31 1.29
C ALA A 403 -20.17 -13.90 2.73
N TYR A 404 -19.87 -12.62 2.95
CA TYR A 404 -19.61 -12.08 4.28
C TYR A 404 -20.76 -12.31 5.25
N ASN A 405 -22.01 -11.98 4.84
CA ASN A 405 -23.19 -12.21 5.68
C ASN A 405 -23.41 -13.70 5.99
N THR A 406 -23.12 -14.58 5.05
CA THR A 406 -23.17 -16.04 5.26
C THR A 406 -22.09 -16.48 6.24
N ALA A 407 -20.83 -16.02 6.08
CA ALA A 407 -19.73 -16.29 6.97
C ALA A 407 -20.02 -15.86 8.43
N ILE A 408 -20.53 -14.64 8.61
CA ILE A 408 -20.94 -14.12 9.93
C ILE A 408 -22.08 -14.95 10.54
N THR A 409 -23.01 -15.44 9.71
CA THR A 409 -24.10 -16.31 10.18
C THR A 409 -23.56 -17.67 10.62
N GLN A 410 -22.69 -18.29 9.82
CA GLN A 410 -22.04 -19.56 10.18
C GLN A 410 -21.28 -19.43 11.51
N LEU A 411 -20.55 -18.31 11.70
CA LEU A 411 -19.80 -18.05 12.92
C LEU A 411 -20.75 -17.89 14.13
N LYS A 412 -21.78 -17.06 14.05
CA LYS A 412 -22.76 -16.84 15.13
C LYS A 412 -23.50 -18.11 15.54
N GLU A 413 -23.69 -19.02 14.62
CA GLU A 413 -24.31 -20.31 14.86
C GLU A 413 -23.33 -21.40 15.32
N GLY A 414 -22.03 -21.04 15.48
CA GLY A 414 -20.98 -21.97 15.91
C GLY A 414 -20.72 -23.10 14.92
N LYS A 415 -20.93 -22.88 13.64
CA LYS A 415 -20.88 -23.91 12.58
C LYS A 415 -19.50 -24.21 12.05
N LEU A 416 -18.49 -23.39 12.37
CA LEU A 416 -17.14 -23.64 11.89
C LEU A 416 -16.56 -24.89 12.52
N GLN A 417 -15.79 -25.64 11.74
CA GLN A 417 -15.14 -26.86 12.16
C GLN A 417 -13.63 -26.77 11.93
N PRO A 418 -12.84 -27.21 12.90
CA PRO A 418 -13.22 -27.73 14.23
C PRO A 418 -13.82 -26.64 15.14
N ALA A 419 -14.59 -27.02 16.15
CA ALA A 419 -15.40 -26.11 16.98
C ALA A 419 -14.61 -24.94 17.61
N TYR A 420 -13.33 -25.14 17.95
CA TYR A 420 -12.47 -24.10 18.51
C TYR A 420 -12.14 -22.99 17.49
N LEU A 421 -12.33 -23.23 16.19
CA LEU A 421 -12.15 -22.23 15.13
C LEU A 421 -13.12 -21.05 15.28
N ASN A 422 -14.33 -21.28 15.80
CA ASN A 422 -15.29 -20.20 16.04
C ASN A 422 -14.70 -19.11 16.94
N GLN A 423 -14.07 -19.50 18.07
CA GLN A 423 -13.46 -18.54 18.99
C GLN A 423 -12.28 -17.78 18.35
N ILE A 424 -11.51 -18.45 17.50
CA ILE A 424 -10.38 -17.81 16.79
C ILE A 424 -10.91 -16.77 15.80
N MET A 425 -11.90 -17.14 14.99
CA MET A 425 -12.51 -16.24 14.02
C MET A 425 -13.26 -15.06 14.68
N GLU A 426 -13.88 -15.27 15.84
CA GLU A 426 -14.43 -14.17 16.66
C GLU A 426 -13.35 -13.16 17.03
N GLY A 427 -12.20 -13.61 17.52
CA GLY A 427 -11.07 -12.74 17.87
C GLY A 427 -10.49 -12.00 16.66
N ILE A 428 -10.41 -12.67 15.51
CA ILE A 428 -9.99 -12.04 14.25
C ILE A 428 -10.98 -10.96 13.84
N LEU A 429 -12.28 -11.26 13.79
CA LEU A 429 -13.31 -10.31 13.36
C LEU A 429 -13.50 -9.15 14.35
N GLU A 430 -13.24 -9.35 15.63
CA GLU A 430 -13.26 -8.29 16.63
C GLU A 430 -12.22 -7.20 16.32
N GLN A 431 -11.04 -7.57 15.80
CA GLN A 431 -9.99 -6.62 15.44
C GLN A 431 -10.47 -5.60 14.39
N ALA A 432 -11.34 -5.97 13.46
CA ALA A 432 -11.85 -5.06 12.43
C ALA A 432 -12.54 -3.80 13.01
N GLN A 433 -13.07 -3.89 14.22
CA GLN A 433 -13.69 -2.74 14.91
C GLN A 433 -12.69 -1.67 15.32
N TYR A 434 -11.42 -2.02 15.38
CA TYR A 434 -10.32 -1.17 15.87
C TYR A 434 -9.28 -0.88 14.78
N GLY A 435 -9.56 -1.23 13.53
CA GLY A 435 -8.67 -0.96 12.41
C GLY A 435 -8.75 0.49 11.92
N GLN A 436 -7.77 0.90 11.17
CA GLN A 436 -7.74 2.17 10.45
C GLN A 436 -7.88 1.94 8.95
N LYS A 437 -8.47 2.92 8.24
CA LYS A 437 -8.59 2.85 6.79
C LYS A 437 -7.19 2.82 6.16
N PHE A 438 -7.00 1.91 5.19
CA PHE A 438 -5.79 1.90 4.39
C PHE A 438 -5.73 3.17 3.51
N PRO A 439 -4.59 3.92 3.50
CA PRO A 439 -4.46 5.10 2.65
C PRO A 439 -4.26 4.69 1.18
N ASN A 440 -5.34 4.48 0.45
CA ASN A 440 -5.28 4.13 -0.97
C ASN A 440 -5.02 5.39 -1.83
N ILE A 441 -3.79 5.87 -1.78
CA ILE A 441 -3.29 7.02 -2.52
C ILE A 441 -1.90 6.71 -3.10
N PRO A 442 -1.53 7.29 -4.25
CA PRO A 442 -0.24 7.00 -4.89
C PRO A 442 0.98 7.25 -3.99
N GLN A 443 0.86 8.18 -3.04
CA GLN A 443 1.91 8.49 -2.08
C GLN A 443 2.29 7.30 -1.20
N MET A 444 1.33 6.40 -0.91
CA MET A 444 1.54 5.26 -0.01
C MET A 444 2.63 4.30 -0.50
N ALA A 445 2.78 4.15 -1.82
CA ALA A 445 3.80 3.30 -2.42
C ALA A 445 5.25 3.66 -2.00
N TYR A 446 5.47 4.92 -1.61
CA TYR A 446 6.80 5.41 -1.20
C TYR A 446 7.04 5.35 0.31
N TYR A 447 6.01 5.03 1.10
CA TYR A 447 6.13 4.86 2.55
C TYR A 447 7.02 3.67 2.92
N TRP A 448 6.83 2.53 2.26
CA TRP A 448 7.45 1.26 2.62
C TRP A 448 8.98 1.34 2.69
N ASN A 449 9.61 1.77 1.61
CA ASN A 449 11.07 1.91 1.55
C ASN A 449 11.58 2.99 2.52
N SER A 450 10.88 4.13 2.61
CA SER A 450 11.27 5.22 3.51
C SER A 450 11.23 4.81 4.97
N PHE A 451 10.25 4.00 5.36
CA PHE A 451 10.16 3.45 6.71
C PHE A 451 11.23 2.37 6.94
N HIS A 452 11.32 1.39 6.04
CA HIS A 452 12.18 0.21 6.20
C HIS A 452 13.66 0.55 6.37
N GLU A 453 14.18 1.47 5.57
CA GLU A 453 15.57 1.90 5.61
C GLU A 453 15.97 2.36 7.03
N TYR A 454 15.25 3.33 7.58
CA TYR A 454 15.59 3.92 8.87
C TYR A 454 15.17 3.06 10.07
N ALA A 455 14.10 2.27 9.94
CA ALA A 455 13.75 1.28 10.96
C ALA A 455 14.86 0.23 11.11
N SER A 456 15.40 -0.26 9.99
CA SER A 456 16.51 -1.22 9.99
C SER A 456 17.77 -0.65 10.63
N GLU A 457 18.12 0.61 10.34
CA GLU A 457 19.26 1.27 10.97
C GLU A 457 19.07 1.49 12.48
N PHE A 458 17.86 1.85 12.87
CA PHE A 458 17.52 2.03 14.29
C PHE A 458 17.63 0.71 15.07
N PHE A 459 17.01 -0.38 14.59
CA PHE A 459 17.09 -1.67 15.27
C PHE A 459 18.49 -2.31 15.21
N ALA A 460 19.31 -1.91 14.25
CA ALA A 460 20.74 -2.26 14.24
C ALA A 460 21.60 -1.40 15.19
N GLY A 461 21.00 -0.44 15.91
CA GLY A 461 21.70 0.44 16.87
C GLY A 461 22.60 1.48 16.22
N LYS A 462 22.44 1.77 14.92
CA LYS A 462 23.25 2.76 14.20
C LYS A 462 22.79 4.20 14.43
N ILE A 463 21.48 4.39 14.65
CA ILE A 463 20.84 5.68 14.87
C ILE A 463 19.85 5.58 16.04
N ASN A 464 19.51 6.72 16.66
CA ASN A 464 18.48 6.76 17.69
C ASN A 464 17.07 6.93 17.10
N ALA A 465 16.03 6.86 17.95
CA ALA A 465 14.63 6.91 17.50
C ALA A 465 14.24 8.25 16.86
N GLU A 466 14.79 9.37 17.36
CA GLU A 466 14.57 10.70 16.80
C GLU A 466 15.20 10.81 15.40
N GLN A 467 16.43 10.32 15.23
CA GLN A 467 17.11 10.28 13.94
C GLN A 467 16.37 9.39 12.94
N ALA A 468 15.86 8.24 13.40
CA ALA A 468 15.07 7.35 12.56
C ALA A 468 13.77 8.02 12.10
N SER A 469 12.99 8.61 13.01
CA SER A 469 11.76 9.33 12.72
C SER A 469 11.97 10.48 11.73
N GLN A 470 13.04 11.29 11.95
CA GLN A 470 13.42 12.38 11.06
C GLN A 470 13.88 11.86 9.68
N GLY A 471 14.68 10.80 9.64
CA GLY A 471 15.17 10.20 8.40
C GLY A 471 14.04 9.62 7.54
N MET A 472 13.11 8.89 8.17
CA MET A 472 11.90 8.37 7.52
C MET A 472 11.12 9.49 6.83
N GLU A 473 10.86 10.58 7.54
CA GLU A 473 10.15 11.74 7.01
C GLU A 473 10.87 12.36 5.81
N GLN A 474 12.18 12.60 5.95
CA GLN A 474 12.99 13.22 4.89
C GLN A 474 13.04 12.36 3.63
N ALA A 475 13.27 11.05 3.77
CA ALA A 475 13.30 10.12 2.65
C ALA A 475 11.94 10.06 1.95
N PHE A 476 10.86 10.02 2.74
CA PHE A 476 9.50 9.98 2.20
C PHE A 476 9.15 11.26 1.43
N VAL A 477 9.38 12.44 2.03
CA VAL A 477 9.20 13.74 1.35
C VAL A 477 10.00 13.81 0.06
N GLN A 478 11.28 13.39 0.11
CA GLN A 478 12.16 13.39 -1.07
C GLN A 478 11.60 12.49 -2.18
N ALA A 479 11.16 11.29 -1.85
CA ALA A 479 10.56 10.37 -2.81
C ALA A 479 9.30 10.95 -3.45
N LEU A 480 8.41 11.57 -2.67
CA LEU A 480 7.19 12.20 -3.18
C LEU A 480 7.49 13.38 -4.11
N VAL A 481 8.47 14.23 -3.75
CA VAL A 481 8.89 15.37 -4.59
C VAL A 481 9.49 14.90 -5.91
N GLN A 482 10.37 13.91 -5.88
CA GLN A 482 11.00 13.33 -7.08
C GLN A 482 9.99 12.74 -8.07
N ASN A 483 8.87 12.23 -7.54
CA ASN A 483 7.81 11.63 -8.35
C ASN A 483 6.62 12.57 -8.62
N GLY A 484 6.76 13.87 -8.31
CA GLY A 484 5.73 14.87 -8.59
C GLY A 484 4.45 14.75 -7.77
N LEU A 485 4.48 13.97 -6.67
CA LEU A 485 3.35 13.73 -5.79
C LEU A 485 3.25 14.72 -4.61
N LEU A 486 4.27 15.53 -4.43
CA LEU A 486 4.33 16.61 -3.45
C LEU A 486 5.02 17.82 -4.07
N SER A 487 4.34 18.97 -4.04
CA SER A 487 4.94 20.23 -4.42
C SER A 487 5.57 20.89 -3.19
N VAL A 488 6.89 20.94 -3.14
CA VAL A 488 7.58 21.75 -2.14
C VAL A 488 7.57 23.19 -2.61
N VAL A 489 6.78 24.03 -1.97
CA VAL A 489 6.98 25.48 -2.06
C VAL A 489 8.28 25.76 -1.30
N LEU A 490 9.39 25.76 -2.02
CA LEU A 490 10.65 26.21 -1.42
C LEU A 490 10.41 27.64 -0.92
N PRO A 491 10.69 27.95 0.35
CA PRO A 491 10.72 29.34 0.78
C PRO A 491 11.67 30.06 -0.17
N PRO A 492 11.39 31.31 -0.58
CA PRO A 492 12.31 32.05 -1.41
C PRO A 492 13.70 31.98 -0.75
N PRO A 493 14.75 31.68 -1.51
CA PRO A 493 16.08 31.50 -0.94
C PRO A 493 16.36 32.73 -0.09
N PRO A 494 16.79 32.56 1.17
CA PRO A 494 17.07 33.69 2.03
C PRO A 494 18.05 34.58 1.29
N ILE A 495 17.79 35.88 1.27
CA ILE A 495 18.56 36.90 0.53
C ILE A 495 20.08 36.75 0.76
N PHE A 496 20.48 36.14 1.89
CA PHE A 496 21.86 35.77 2.22
C PHE A 496 22.50 34.72 1.28
N LEU A 497 21.74 33.77 0.70
CA LEU A 497 22.30 32.79 -0.25
C LEU A 497 22.54 33.40 -1.63
N ILE A 498 21.75 34.41 -2.02
CA ILE A 498 21.98 35.15 -3.27
C ILE A 498 23.25 36.01 -3.14
N SER A 499 23.51 36.59 -1.94
CA SER A 499 24.74 37.36 -1.69
C SER A 499 25.98 36.44 -1.65
N TYR A 500 25.87 35.20 -1.17
CA TYR A 500 26.98 34.24 -1.14
C TYR A 500 27.31 33.68 -2.53
N ALA A 501 26.30 33.38 -3.34
CA ALA A 501 26.49 32.96 -4.74
C ALA A 501 27.06 34.08 -5.59
N LEU A 502 26.64 35.34 -5.40
CA LEU A 502 27.20 36.52 -6.05
C LEU A 502 28.64 36.81 -5.57
N SER A 503 28.96 36.58 -4.32
CA SER A 503 30.35 36.75 -3.81
C SER A 503 31.27 35.67 -4.36
N MET A 504 30.85 34.44 -4.54
CA MET A 504 31.64 33.37 -5.17
C MET A 504 31.87 33.60 -6.69
N LEU A 505 30.94 34.24 -7.37
CA LEU A 505 31.09 34.60 -8.79
C LEU A 505 31.99 35.86 -9.01
N LEU A 506 32.12 36.72 -8.00
CA LEU A 506 32.94 37.92 -8.09
C LEU A 506 34.40 37.73 -7.69
N VAL A 507 34.71 36.69 -6.89
CA VAL A 507 36.09 36.38 -6.45
C VAL A 507 37.04 36.06 -7.63
N PRO A 508 36.65 35.30 -8.69
CA PRO A 508 37.54 35.06 -9.82
C PRO A 508 37.80 36.32 -10.68
N ALA A 509 36.84 37.26 -10.72
CA ALA A 509 36.97 38.48 -11.55
C ALA A 509 37.96 39.48 -10.93
N VAL A 510 38.05 39.53 -9.59
CA VAL A 510 39.00 40.41 -8.88
C VAL A 510 40.42 39.85 -8.95
N ILE A 511 40.59 38.53 -8.84
CA ILE A 511 41.91 37.86 -8.91
C ILE A 511 42.50 37.98 -10.32
N VAL A 512 41.69 37.96 -11.38
CA VAL A 512 42.17 38.11 -12.76
C VAL A 512 42.55 39.58 -13.06
N SER A 513 41.95 40.58 -12.40
CA SER A 513 42.31 42.00 -12.57
C SER A 513 43.61 42.35 -11.82
N GLU A 514 43.90 41.77 -10.68
CA GLU A 514 45.16 42.03 -9.95
C GLU A 514 46.37 41.33 -10.58
N ILE A 515 46.20 40.19 -11.25
CA ILE A 515 47.29 39.50 -11.94
C ILE A 515 47.73 40.27 -13.20
N LYS A 516 46.85 41.08 -13.82
CA LYS A 516 47.23 41.90 -14.99
C LYS A 516 47.97 43.21 -14.65
N ILE A 517 47.96 43.68 -13.40
CA ILE A 517 48.62 44.93 -12.97
C ILE A 517 50.07 44.67 -12.50
N ARG A 518 50.52 43.42 -12.29
CA ARG A 518 51.91 43.10 -11.89
C ARG A 518 52.83 42.64 -13.01
N LYS A 519 52.49 42.88 -14.26
CA LYS A 519 53.41 42.73 -15.41
C LYS A 519 53.49 44.04 -16.18
N TRP A 520 54.13 45.02 -15.55
CA TRP A 520 54.85 46.14 -16.15
C TRP A 520 55.82 46.70 -15.14
#